data_174f4c381a41245dfbe2b98233bbf8f0
#
_entry.id   174f4c381a41245dfbe2b98233bbf8f0
#
_cell.length_a   1.000
_cell.length_b   1.000
_cell.length_c   1.000
_cell.angle_alpha   90.00
_cell.angle_beta   90.00
_cell.angle_gamma   90.00
#
_symmetry.space_group_name_H-M   'P 1'
#
loop_
_entity.id
_entity.type
_entity.pdbx_description
1 polymer ?
#
loop_
_entity_poly.entity_id
_entity_poly.type
_entity_poly.pdbx_seq_one_letter_code
_entity_poly.pdbx_strand_id
1 'polypeptide(L)'
;MKRHTLICFFAIQAIIHTGALPDVGATNAVIDDVVSGQVRSATYVVDRAAPGAADTNPGTEWMPFKTVQHAADVVKPGDTVYVMAGKYDERVKVKAGGTEGKPVAFVAKPRRSVTVCGFDLDASYIRVEGFEITADNPATAVQLRASHCVILDNYIHDMMAAVRGTTGKLSADGNTRDYSAVTHNRIAYNEVYHCEDGFILGGEDWLVENNEVCRLFMYARGKTYDDCDYTRFFGKGCVQRYNYYHGSTSQEIKTAHVDCLQTFTNNGEIAQNLLFEYNTCFDYHQGCMVESAPHIGNVRNWTFRGNIYCPNSPTMRGGWGPDIVQTIDVTIENCTIFQVAWACIGLRGKESTNGQIRNNILCNAQRAVDDRMDFTPANPVIEYNLTFKTAPLAAETNINGKDPLLVDPQKRNFRMMKDSPAIRAGKGGVTIGALEYPNVYYVDPRHPAAADEPAWGYPAVPLASLAKACDIARPGETIILRGGVYREVLAPKNDGVTILAMKGEKVTISGADLIEGWMREADDSWSATLAAEPKKLLRDGRSWSEFSYDSATRRIIVKSGGDPRLHVFETIMRERGIDSTDMNHVKIEKITVVDTLQESHL
;
A
#
# COMPACT_ATOMS: atom_id res chain seq x y z
N MET A 1 -49.75 -26.54 20.35
CA MET A 1 -48.60 -27.26 19.74
C MET A 1 -47.60 -26.20 19.29
N LYS A 2 -46.58 -25.97 20.08
CA LYS A 2 -45.50 -25.00 19.77
C LYS A 2 -44.42 -25.76 18.94
N ARG A 3 -44.19 -25.36 17.71
CA ARG A 3 -43.05 -25.83 16.92
C ARG A 3 -41.84 -24.97 17.28
N HIS A 4 -40.84 -25.58 17.91
CA HIS A 4 -39.51 -24.98 18.07
C HIS A 4 -38.75 -25.12 16.77
N THR A 5 -38.42 -24.03 16.14
CA THR A 5 -37.49 -23.96 15.03
C THR A 5 -36.09 -23.85 15.64
N LEU A 6 -35.30 -24.88 15.46
CA LEU A 6 -33.91 -24.95 15.87
C LEU A 6 -33.09 -24.13 14.85
N ILE A 7 -32.62 -22.96 15.24
CA ILE A 7 -31.70 -22.16 14.42
C ILE A 7 -30.29 -22.68 14.69
N CYS A 8 -29.75 -23.43 13.74
CA CYS A 8 -28.34 -23.77 13.74
C CYS A 8 -27.51 -22.53 13.40
N PHE A 9 -26.82 -21.98 14.41
CA PHE A 9 -25.75 -21.00 14.21
C PHE A 9 -24.56 -21.71 13.55
N PHE A 10 -24.41 -21.58 12.24
CA PHE A 10 -23.12 -21.79 11.61
C PHE A 10 -22.32 -20.47 11.74
N ALA A 11 -21.40 -20.44 12.68
CA ALA A 11 -20.37 -19.44 12.72
C ALA A 11 -19.49 -19.62 11.47
N ILE A 12 -19.64 -18.75 10.50
CA ILE A 12 -18.64 -18.59 9.45
C ILE A 12 -17.44 -17.91 10.11
N GLN A 13 -16.54 -18.71 10.66
CA GLN A 13 -15.18 -18.25 10.91
C GLN A 13 -14.53 -18.03 9.54
N ALA A 14 -14.48 -16.77 9.09
CA ALA A 14 -13.46 -16.38 8.15
C ALA A 14 -12.13 -16.77 8.82
N ILE A 15 -11.50 -17.84 8.35
CA ILE A 15 -10.21 -18.31 8.84
C ILE A 15 -9.17 -17.31 8.31
N ILE A 16 -9.08 -16.17 8.97
CA ILE A 16 -7.84 -15.40 8.95
C ILE A 16 -6.86 -16.30 9.72
N HIS A 17 -6.04 -17.04 9.00
CA HIS A 17 -5.00 -17.84 9.60
C HIS A 17 -4.08 -16.92 10.41
N THR A 18 -4.31 -16.87 11.71
CA THR A 18 -3.38 -16.29 12.67
C THR A 18 -2.28 -17.30 12.92
N GLY A 19 -1.36 -17.47 11.96
CA GLY A 19 -0.01 -17.84 12.33
C GLY A 19 0.49 -16.69 13.22
N ALA A 20 0.92 -16.99 14.43
CA ALA A 20 1.50 -16.01 15.32
C ALA A 20 2.72 -15.39 14.61
N LEU A 21 2.50 -14.25 13.96
CA LEU A 21 3.58 -13.37 13.56
C LEU A 21 4.17 -12.80 14.85
N PRO A 22 5.49 -12.58 14.93
CA PRO A 22 6.01 -11.70 15.94
C PRO A 22 5.19 -10.41 15.86
N ASP A 23 4.70 -9.98 16.99
CA ASP A 23 3.97 -8.74 17.17
C ASP A 23 4.90 -7.61 16.73
N VAL A 24 4.90 -7.30 15.42
CA VAL A 24 5.47 -6.07 14.93
C VAL A 24 4.44 -5.05 15.35
N GLY A 25 4.64 -4.51 16.54
CA GLY A 25 3.83 -3.45 17.13
C GLY A 25 3.86 -2.19 16.25
N ALA A 26 3.44 -2.34 15.00
CA ALA A 26 3.09 -1.26 14.12
C ALA A 26 1.72 -0.77 14.60
N THR A 27 1.78 0.06 15.61
CA THR A 27 0.65 0.84 16.05
C THR A 27 0.07 1.57 14.84
N ASN A 28 -1.16 1.24 14.49
CA ASN A 28 -2.04 2.05 13.62
C ASN A 28 -2.30 3.45 14.23
N ALA A 29 -1.54 3.85 15.24
CA ALA A 29 -1.68 5.07 16.02
C ALA A 29 -1.28 6.36 15.28
N VAL A 30 -0.78 6.29 14.05
CA VAL A 30 -0.22 7.47 13.36
C VAL A 30 -1.23 8.19 12.45
N ILE A 31 -2.44 7.67 12.29
CA ILE A 31 -3.49 8.35 11.51
C ILE A 31 -4.49 9.12 12.40
N ASP A 32 -4.49 8.88 13.72
CA ASP A 32 -5.51 9.40 14.65
C ASP A 32 -5.10 10.64 15.46
N ASP A 33 -3.95 11.27 15.23
CA ASP A 33 -3.43 12.38 16.06
C ASP A 33 -4.08 13.76 15.81
N VAL A 34 -5.34 13.81 15.39
CA VAL A 34 -6.10 15.08 15.41
C VAL A 34 -6.92 15.25 16.69
N VAL A 35 -7.00 14.24 17.58
CA VAL A 35 -7.81 14.34 18.81
C VAL A 35 -7.09 13.74 20.02
N SER A 36 -6.11 14.40 20.58
CA SER A 36 -5.83 14.34 22.03
C SER A 36 -4.90 15.47 22.47
N GLY A 37 -5.38 16.32 23.37
CA GLY A 37 -4.61 17.40 23.96
C GLY A 37 -3.46 16.88 24.81
N GLN A 38 -2.25 16.87 24.25
CA GLN A 38 -1.00 16.75 25.03
C GLN A 38 0.10 17.63 24.44
N VAL A 39 0.80 18.31 25.35
CA VAL A 39 2.05 19.07 25.23
C VAL A 39 2.39 19.55 23.80
N ARG A 40 2.24 20.85 23.59
CA ARG A 40 2.51 21.53 22.32
C ARG A 40 3.91 21.19 21.80
N SER A 41 3.97 20.30 20.82
CA SER A 41 5.05 20.26 19.85
C SER A 41 5.01 21.56 19.04
N ALA A 42 6.15 22.09 18.65
CA ALA A 42 6.17 23.27 17.80
C ALA A 42 5.64 22.90 16.41
N THR A 43 4.86 23.81 15.84
CA THR A 43 4.45 23.71 14.44
C THR A 43 5.20 24.81 13.69
N TYR A 44 6.01 24.40 12.70
CA TYR A 44 6.68 25.32 11.79
C TYR A 44 5.97 25.37 10.46
N VAL A 45 6.01 26.53 9.82
CA VAL A 45 5.51 26.75 8.47
C VAL A 45 6.67 27.16 7.58
N VAL A 46 6.79 26.48 6.44
CA VAL A 46 7.67 26.83 5.35
C VAL A 46 6.79 27.28 4.18
N ASP A 47 6.89 28.55 3.80
CA ASP A 47 6.15 29.11 2.65
C ASP A 47 7.05 30.07 1.88
N ARG A 48 7.78 29.58 0.89
CA ARG A 48 8.69 30.41 0.06
C ARG A 48 7.98 31.49 -0.74
N ALA A 49 6.69 31.36 -0.97
CA ALA A 49 5.88 32.32 -1.73
C ALA A 49 5.28 33.42 -0.85
N ALA A 50 5.28 33.24 0.48
CA ALA A 50 4.74 34.24 1.39
C ALA A 50 5.59 35.53 1.38
N PRO A 51 4.95 36.71 1.35
CA PRO A 51 5.65 37.98 1.49
C PRO A 51 6.46 38.01 2.80
N GLY A 52 7.76 38.29 2.71
CA GLY A 52 8.63 38.33 3.89
C GLY A 52 9.12 37.00 4.41
N ALA A 53 8.89 35.89 3.68
CA ALA A 53 9.46 34.59 4.05
C ALA A 53 11.00 34.63 4.10
N ALA A 54 11.57 34.22 5.22
CA ALA A 54 13.02 34.23 5.43
C ALA A 54 13.41 33.17 6.49
N ASP A 55 14.60 32.58 6.35
CA ASP A 55 15.08 31.59 7.30
C ASP A 55 15.51 32.22 8.65
N THR A 56 15.55 33.54 8.74
CA THR A 56 15.70 34.29 9.99
C THR A 56 14.39 34.49 10.76
N ASN A 57 13.26 34.14 10.17
CA ASN A 57 11.96 34.20 10.81
C ASN A 57 11.79 33.12 11.87
N PRO A 58 10.78 33.19 12.76
CA PRO A 58 10.52 32.16 13.76
C PRO A 58 9.84 30.90 13.20
N GLY A 59 9.50 30.85 11.91
CA GLY A 59 8.80 29.73 11.29
C GLY A 59 7.33 29.64 11.66
N THR A 60 6.69 30.73 12.06
CA THR A 60 5.26 30.79 12.32
C THR A 60 4.48 31.00 11.00
N GLU A 61 3.18 30.81 11.05
CA GLU A 61 2.26 31.06 9.94
C GLU A 61 2.42 32.49 9.35
N TRP A 62 2.61 33.50 10.21
CA TRP A 62 2.74 34.90 9.81
C TRP A 62 4.16 35.30 9.39
N MET A 63 5.15 34.58 9.87
CA MET A 63 6.57 34.78 9.57
C MET A 63 7.20 33.40 9.26
N PRO A 64 6.86 32.80 8.10
CA PRO A 64 7.30 31.46 7.74
C PRO A 64 8.80 31.43 7.40
N PHE A 65 9.37 30.25 7.50
CA PHE A 65 10.66 29.95 6.90
C PHE A 65 10.57 29.96 5.38
N LYS A 66 11.67 30.20 4.73
CA LYS A 66 11.77 30.21 3.27
C LYS A 66 12.16 28.86 2.69
N THR A 67 12.99 28.07 3.43
CA THR A 67 13.54 26.80 2.97
C THR A 67 13.13 25.64 3.85
N VAL A 68 12.96 24.46 3.24
CA VAL A 68 12.67 23.23 3.97
C VAL A 68 13.90 22.77 4.75
N GLN A 69 15.10 23.01 4.19
CA GLN A 69 16.36 22.67 4.87
C GLN A 69 16.51 23.42 6.19
N HIS A 70 16.21 24.71 6.24
CA HIS A 70 16.29 25.45 7.50
C HIS A 70 15.34 24.87 8.56
N ALA A 71 14.12 24.51 8.19
CA ALA A 71 13.20 23.83 9.11
C ALA A 71 13.79 22.50 9.61
N ALA A 72 14.42 21.71 8.72
CA ALA A 72 15.08 20.45 9.09
C ALA A 72 16.28 20.64 10.06
N ASP A 73 16.92 21.81 10.03
CA ASP A 73 18.06 22.13 10.90
C ASP A 73 17.63 22.53 12.32
N VAL A 74 16.38 22.98 12.53
CA VAL A 74 15.92 23.52 13.83
C VAL A 74 14.89 22.64 14.55
N VAL A 75 14.30 21.64 13.90
CA VAL A 75 13.28 20.76 14.49
C VAL A 75 13.78 19.98 15.71
N LYS A 76 12.84 19.65 16.58
CA LYS A 76 13.02 18.86 17.80
C LYS A 76 11.99 17.71 17.83
N PRO A 77 12.21 16.70 18.69
CA PRO A 77 11.25 15.60 18.82
C PRO A 77 9.80 16.06 19.08
N GLY A 78 8.90 15.61 18.21
CA GLY A 78 7.47 15.94 18.24
C GLY A 78 7.06 17.13 17.36
N ASP A 79 8.01 17.84 16.73
CA ASP A 79 7.69 18.98 15.89
C ASP A 79 7.10 18.56 14.54
N THR A 80 6.19 19.41 14.03
CA THR A 80 5.61 19.26 12.69
C THR A 80 5.99 20.48 11.84
N VAL A 81 6.48 20.21 10.63
CA VAL A 81 6.80 21.20 9.61
C VAL A 81 5.75 21.09 8.50
N TYR A 82 4.87 22.07 8.39
CA TYR A 82 4.00 22.22 7.24
C TYR A 82 4.73 22.98 6.14
N VAL A 83 4.86 22.34 4.99
CA VAL A 83 5.47 22.96 3.81
C VAL A 83 4.35 23.33 2.85
N MET A 84 4.24 24.62 2.54
CA MET A 84 3.18 25.15 1.68
C MET A 84 3.52 24.96 0.20
N ALA A 85 2.47 24.90 -0.63
CA ALA A 85 2.57 24.67 -2.08
C ALA A 85 3.69 25.46 -2.75
N GLY A 86 4.46 24.79 -3.59
CA GLY A 86 5.53 25.40 -4.37
C GLY A 86 6.65 24.45 -4.75
N LYS A 87 7.52 24.88 -5.63
CA LYS A 87 8.72 24.15 -6.01
C LYS A 87 9.89 24.59 -5.15
N TYR A 88 10.44 23.66 -4.37
CA TYR A 88 11.63 23.83 -3.54
C TYR A 88 12.75 23.01 -4.17
N ASP A 89 13.69 23.68 -4.83
CA ASP A 89 14.82 23.03 -5.49
C ASP A 89 15.86 22.57 -4.44
N GLU A 90 15.39 21.76 -3.47
CA GLU A 90 16.16 21.34 -2.30
C GLU A 90 16.18 19.80 -2.20
N ARG A 91 17.37 19.28 -1.90
CA ARG A 91 17.51 17.94 -1.33
C ARG A 91 17.70 18.08 0.17
N VAL A 92 16.65 17.79 0.92
CA VAL A 92 16.57 18.05 2.36
C VAL A 92 17.35 16.99 3.15
N LYS A 93 18.33 17.41 3.95
CA LYS A 93 19.10 16.53 4.83
C LYS A 93 18.60 16.67 6.27
N VAL A 94 17.99 15.59 6.78
CA VAL A 94 17.39 15.58 8.12
C VAL A 94 18.34 14.86 9.08
N LYS A 95 19.00 15.63 9.94
CA LYS A 95 19.97 15.14 10.93
C LYS A 95 19.43 15.17 12.37
N ALA A 96 18.33 15.87 12.60
CA ALA A 96 17.62 15.92 13.87
C ALA A 96 16.34 15.10 13.76
N GLY A 97 16.16 14.12 14.64
CA GLY A 97 15.04 13.19 14.60
C GLY A 97 14.08 13.34 15.77
N GLY A 98 13.04 12.52 15.72
CA GLY A 98 12.12 12.36 16.83
C GLY A 98 12.57 11.32 17.84
N THR A 99 11.62 10.92 18.66
CA THR A 99 11.72 9.78 19.59
C THR A 99 10.41 8.99 19.51
N GLU A 100 10.36 7.85 20.16
CA GLU A 100 9.12 7.07 20.28
C GLU A 100 7.96 7.93 20.82
N GLY A 101 6.82 7.91 20.14
CA GLY A 101 5.65 8.74 20.44
C GLY A 101 5.80 10.24 20.14
N LYS A 102 6.98 10.70 19.68
CA LYS A 102 7.25 12.10 19.31
C LYS A 102 8.06 12.19 18.01
N PRO A 103 7.54 11.70 16.88
CA PRO A 103 8.23 11.82 15.59
C PRO A 103 8.35 13.28 15.16
N VAL A 104 9.34 13.58 14.33
CA VAL A 104 9.38 14.82 13.55
C VAL A 104 8.66 14.57 12.24
N ALA A 105 7.71 15.43 11.88
CA ALA A 105 6.93 15.28 10.67
C ALA A 105 7.16 16.43 9.68
N PHE A 106 7.43 16.10 8.42
CA PHE A 106 7.39 17.01 7.28
C PHE A 106 6.14 16.69 6.47
N VAL A 107 5.24 17.65 6.33
CA VAL A 107 3.91 17.45 5.72
C VAL A 107 3.66 18.52 4.66
N ALA A 108 3.43 18.09 3.43
CA ALA A 108 3.07 18.98 2.33
C ALA A 108 1.62 19.47 2.44
N LYS A 109 1.40 20.75 2.20
CA LYS A 109 0.09 21.39 2.25
C LYS A 109 -0.15 22.32 1.02
N PRO A 110 -1.17 22.06 0.21
CA PRO A 110 -1.95 20.83 0.12
C PRO A 110 -1.11 19.61 -0.25
N ARG A 111 -1.68 18.42 -0.09
CA ARG A 111 -1.07 17.16 -0.47
C ARG A 111 -0.62 17.19 -1.95
N ARG A 112 0.62 16.74 -2.24
CA ARG A 112 1.23 16.65 -3.58
C ARG A 112 1.34 17.99 -4.32
N SER A 113 1.31 19.10 -3.60
CA SER A 113 1.51 20.45 -4.17
C SER A 113 2.88 21.05 -3.87
N VAL A 114 3.71 20.30 -3.17
CA VAL A 114 5.07 20.67 -2.75
C VAL A 114 6.06 19.79 -3.47
N THR A 115 6.83 20.34 -4.38
CA THR A 115 7.88 19.61 -5.11
C THR A 115 9.23 19.81 -4.43
N VAL A 116 9.95 18.72 -4.16
CA VAL A 116 11.33 18.71 -3.63
C VAL A 116 12.21 17.75 -4.43
N CYS A 117 13.54 17.96 -4.39
CA CYS A 117 14.50 17.09 -5.09
C CYS A 117 14.80 15.78 -4.33
N GLY A 118 14.38 15.65 -3.07
CA GLY A 118 14.53 14.45 -2.27
C GLY A 118 14.82 14.69 -0.81
N PHE A 119 14.90 13.58 -0.05
CA PHE A 119 15.23 13.57 1.37
C PHE A 119 16.39 12.61 1.67
N ASP A 120 17.36 13.06 2.48
CA ASP A 120 18.36 12.24 3.14
C ASP A 120 18.02 12.15 4.64
N LEU A 121 17.53 10.99 5.09
CA LEU A 121 17.11 10.77 6.47
C LEU A 121 18.24 10.10 7.25
N ASP A 122 19.00 10.90 7.97
CA ASP A 122 20.15 10.47 8.80
C ASP A 122 19.77 10.37 10.29
N ALA A 123 18.50 10.64 10.65
CA ALA A 123 17.98 10.57 12.01
C ALA A 123 16.66 9.79 12.07
N SER A 124 16.40 9.12 13.20
CA SER A 124 15.25 8.24 13.39
C SER A 124 13.96 8.98 13.76
N TYR A 125 12.82 8.28 13.59
CA TYR A 125 11.48 8.81 13.90
C TYR A 125 11.13 10.05 13.08
N ILE A 126 11.36 9.96 11.76
CA ILE A 126 10.99 10.99 10.79
C ILE A 126 9.79 10.52 9.97
N ARG A 127 8.84 11.41 9.74
CA ARG A 127 7.72 11.21 8.81
C ARG A 127 7.83 12.21 7.66
N VAL A 128 7.78 11.71 6.43
CA VAL A 128 7.72 12.49 5.19
C VAL A 128 6.41 12.18 4.50
N GLU A 129 5.55 13.18 4.34
CA GLU A 129 4.17 12.95 3.90
C GLU A 129 3.68 13.96 2.88
N GLY A 130 3.07 13.44 1.81
CA GLY A 130 2.28 14.22 0.86
C GLY A 130 3.09 15.05 -0.14
N PHE A 131 4.38 14.81 -0.30
CA PHE A 131 5.25 15.52 -1.24
C PHE A 131 5.15 14.95 -2.66
N GLU A 132 5.40 15.81 -3.64
CA GLU A 132 5.90 15.42 -4.95
C GLU A 132 7.43 15.43 -4.90
N ILE A 133 8.07 14.29 -5.23
CA ILE A 133 9.53 14.15 -5.14
C ILE A 133 10.07 13.81 -6.54
N THR A 134 10.77 14.77 -7.14
CA THR A 134 11.39 14.63 -8.47
C THR A 134 12.55 15.60 -8.62
N ALA A 135 13.49 15.32 -9.53
CA ALA A 135 14.64 16.19 -9.78
C ALA A 135 15.11 16.10 -11.25
N ASP A 136 15.58 17.21 -11.80
CA ASP A 136 16.13 17.26 -13.15
C ASP A 136 17.38 16.35 -13.32
N ASN A 137 18.12 16.12 -12.24
CA ASN A 137 19.21 15.15 -12.19
C ASN A 137 18.81 13.99 -11.28
N PRO A 138 18.27 12.89 -11.84
CA PRO A 138 17.69 11.81 -11.05
C PRO A 138 18.72 11.19 -10.09
N ALA A 139 18.29 11.02 -8.83
CA ALA A 139 19.01 10.33 -7.77
C ALA A 139 18.03 9.46 -6.98
N THR A 140 18.44 8.88 -5.86
CA THR A 140 17.49 8.26 -4.92
C THR A 140 16.59 9.34 -4.34
N ALA A 141 15.26 9.21 -4.44
CA ALA A 141 14.33 10.22 -3.92
C ALA A 141 14.39 10.31 -2.39
N VAL A 142 14.28 9.18 -1.69
CA VAL A 142 14.45 9.12 -0.23
C VAL A 142 15.57 8.15 0.13
N GLN A 143 16.71 8.69 0.56
CA GLN A 143 17.80 7.90 1.12
C GLN A 143 17.59 7.73 2.62
N LEU A 144 17.41 6.50 3.09
CA LEU A 144 17.04 6.18 4.44
C LEU A 144 18.19 5.46 5.14
N ARG A 145 18.82 6.12 6.13
CA ARG A 145 19.95 5.59 6.92
C ARG A 145 19.64 5.53 8.42
N ALA A 146 18.36 5.56 8.75
CA ALA A 146 17.86 5.64 10.12
C ALA A 146 16.65 4.73 10.33
N SER A 147 16.16 4.61 11.54
CA SER A 147 15.12 3.68 11.96
C SER A 147 13.81 4.40 12.31
N HIS A 148 12.69 3.64 12.32
CA HIS A 148 11.38 4.16 12.72
C HIS A 148 10.90 5.35 11.88
N CYS A 149 11.30 5.40 10.60
CA CYS A 149 10.86 6.43 9.67
C CYS A 149 9.64 5.98 8.89
N VAL A 150 8.80 6.96 8.50
CA VAL A 150 7.57 6.73 7.74
C VAL A 150 7.59 7.58 6.47
N ILE A 151 7.52 6.93 5.31
CA ILE A 151 7.40 7.55 3.99
C ILE A 151 5.97 7.32 3.54
N LEU A 152 5.15 8.37 3.56
CA LEU A 152 3.70 8.24 3.48
C LEU A 152 3.11 9.15 2.41
N ASP A 153 2.28 8.59 1.53
CA ASP A 153 1.42 9.34 0.62
C ASP A 153 2.13 10.34 -0.31
N ASN A 154 3.39 10.03 -0.68
CA ASN A 154 4.14 10.86 -1.61
C ASN A 154 3.91 10.41 -3.06
N TYR A 155 4.02 11.35 -3.99
CA TYR A 155 4.16 11.10 -5.42
C TYR A 155 5.65 11.20 -5.78
N ILE A 156 6.26 10.08 -6.14
CA ILE A 156 7.69 9.98 -6.41
C ILE A 156 7.88 9.59 -7.86
N HIS A 157 8.52 10.44 -8.66
CA HIS A 157 8.64 10.14 -10.08
C HIS A 157 9.95 10.65 -10.70
N ASP A 158 10.31 10.02 -11.81
CA ASP A 158 11.51 10.36 -12.60
C ASP A 158 12.79 10.36 -11.77
N MET A 159 12.94 9.37 -10.89
CA MET A 159 14.09 9.22 -9.99
C MET A 159 14.84 7.89 -10.24
N MET A 160 16.08 7.79 -9.75
CA MET A 160 16.85 6.55 -9.88
C MET A 160 16.33 5.42 -8.98
N ALA A 161 15.84 5.76 -7.82
CA ALA A 161 15.12 4.86 -6.90
C ALA A 161 14.17 5.70 -6.05
N ALA A 162 12.98 5.17 -5.78
CA ALA A 162 12.03 5.89 -4.93
C ALA A 162 12.51 5.91 -3.47
N VAL A 163 12.81 4.77 -2.89
CA VAL A 163 13.36 4.68 -1.52
C VAL A 163 14.52 3.70 -1.50
N ARG A 164 15.62 4.09 -0.86
CA ARG A 164 16.77 3.21 -0.64
C ARG A 164 17.18 3.19 0.83
N GLY A 165 17.27 1.98 1.40
CA GLY A 165 17.82 1.73 2.74
C GLY A 165 19.35 1.62 2.74
N THR A 166 19.89 0.93 3.73
CA THR A 166 21.34 0.70 3.88
C THR A 166 21.84 -0.45 2.99
N THR A 167 23.12 -0.43 2.65
CA THR A 167 23.78 -1.58 2.01
C THR A 167 24.27 -2.64 3.00
N GLY A 168 24.07 -2.41 4.31
CA GLY A 168 24.57 -3.24 5.37
C GLY A 168 26.10 -3.18 5.53
N LYS A 169 26.59 -3.57 6.71
CA LYS A 169 28.01 -3.65 7.01
C LYS A 169 28.50 -5.08 6.83
N LEU A 170 29.48 -5.29 5.98
CA LEU A 170 30.04 -6.63 5.75
C LEU A 170 30.72 -7.15 7.03
N SER A 171 30.44 -8.41 7.39
CA SER A 171 31.10 -9.13 8.47
C SER A 171 32.60 -9.33 8.21
N ALA A 172 33.38 -9.58 9.24
CA ALA A 172 34.83 -9.74 9.12
C ALA A 172 35.24 -10.96 8.28
N ASP A 173 34.40 -12.00 8.24
CA ASP A 173 34.61 -13.20 7.43
C ASP A 173 34.13 -13.06 5.97
N GLY A 174 33.47 -11.94 5.63
CA GLY A 174 32.96 -11.66 4.27
C GLY A 174 31.68 -12.42 3.90
N ASN A 175 31.12 -13.23 4.80
CA ASN A 175 30.04 -14.15 4.46
C ASN A 175 28.63 -13.57 4.67
N THR A 176 28.50 -12.54 5.49
CA THR A 176 27.20 -11.92 5.81
C THR A 176 27.30 -10.40 5.94
N ARG A 177 26.17 -9.71 5.76
CA ARG A 177 26.05 -8.28 6.05
C ARG A 177 25.10 -8.04 7.23
N ASP A 178 25.48 -7.12 8.08
CA ASP A 178 24.67 -6.63 9.19
C ASP A 178 23.83 -5.43 8.74
N TYR A 179 22.53 -5.55 8.83
CA TYR A 179 21.55 -4.54 8.44
C TYR A 179 20.88 -3.85 9.65
N SER A 180 21.23 -4.23 10.88
CA SER A 180 20.58 -3.80 12.12
C SER A 180 20.63 -2.30 12.40
N ALA A 181 21.45 -1.55 11.67
CA ALA A 181 21.53 -0.09 11.81
C ALA A 181 20.29 0.65 11.26
N VAL A 182 19.45 -0.01 10.45
CA VAL A 182 18.25 0.57 9.82
C VAL A 182 17.09 -0.37 10.03
N THR A 183 16.17 -0.03 10.93
CA THR A 183 15.09 -0.94 11.35
C THR A 183 13.75 -0.26 11.48
N HIS A 184 12.66 -1.06 11.44
CA HIS A 184 11.29 -0.62 11.74
C HIS A 184 10.80 0.57 10.88
N ASN A 185 11.13 0.57 9.60
CA ASN A 185 10.71 1.61 8.69
C ASN A 185 9.42 1.22 7.96
N ARG A 186 8.59 2.21 7.65
CA ARG A 186 7.32 2.02 6.94
C ARG A 186 7.27 2.86 5.68
N ILE A 187 6.87 2.23 4.57
CA ILE A 187 6.60 2.88 3.27
C ILE A 187 5.16 2.56 2.91
N ALA A 188 4.28 3.58 2.87
CA ALA A 188 2.86 3.33 2.68
C ALA A 188 2.17 4.40 1.85
N TYR A 189 1.20 3.98 1.02
CA TYR A 189 0.35 4.86 0.21
C TYR A 189 1.11 5.76 -0.76
N ASN A 190 2.36 5.44 -1.10
CA ASN A 190 3.10 6.21 -2.08
C ASN A 190 2.75 5.74 -3.49
N GLU A 191 2.70 6.69 -4.40
CA GLU A 191 2.65 6.47 -5.84
C GLU A 191 4.05 6.68 -6.39
N VAL A 192 4.62 5.62 -6.98
CA VAL A 192 5.94 5.63 -7.60
C VAL A 192 5.77 5.43 -9.09
N TYR A 193 6.23 6.39 -9.88
CA TYR A 193 6.04 6.42 -11.31
C TYR A 193 7.34 6.73 -12.03
N HIS A 194 7.65 5.94 -13.06
CA HIS A 194 8.76 6.24 -13.98
C HIS A 194 10.12 6.38 -13.28
N CYS A 195 10.32 5.64 -12.18
CA CYS A 195 11.63 5.48 -11.53
C CYS A 195 12.39 4.30 -12.13
N GLU A 196 13.74 4.26 -11.99
CA GLU A 196 14.52 3.09 -12.45
C GLU A 196 14.28 1.91 -11.50
N ASP A 197 14.38 2.12 -10.19
CA ASP A 197 13.97 1.19 -9.16
C ASP A 197 12.82 1.78 -8.31
N GLY A 198 11.90 0.93 -7.88
CA GLY A 198 10.94 1.30 -6.86
C GLY A 198 11.60 1.36 -5.48
N PHE A 199 11.54 0.28 -4.71
CA PHE A 199 12.07 0.23 -3.35
C PHE A 199 13.29 -0.68 -3.25
N ILE A 200 14.42 -0.18 -2.75
CA ILE A 200 15.61 -0.97 -2.43
C ILE A 200 15.72 -1.05 -0.90
N LEU A 201 15.12 -2.08 -0.33
CA LEU A 201 14.93 -2.24 1.11
C LEU A 201 16.14 -2.92 1.73
N GLY A 202 17.11 -2.13 2.17
CA GLY A 202 18.21 -2.62 2.99
C GLY A 202 18.00 -2.25 4.46
N GLY A 203 17.79 -3.23 5.34
CA GLY A 203 17.46 -3.00 6.74
C GLY A 203 16.74 -4.18 7.38
N GLU A 204 16.19 -3.97 8.57
CA GLU A 204 15.41 -4.98 9.30
C GLU A 204 14.00 -4.45 9.63
N ASP A 205 13.03 -5.37 9.74
CA ASP A 205 11.64 -5.09 10.15
C ASP A 205 10.94 -3.99 9.33
N TRP A 206 10.98 -4.13 8.00
CA TRP A 206 10.29 -3.24 7.08
C TRP A 206 8.80 -3.57 6.98
N LEU A 207 7.97 -2.52 6.90
CA LEU A 207 6.57 -2.61 6.50
C LEU A 207 6.35 -1.77 5.23
N VAL A 208 6.05 -2.44 4.12
CA VAL A 208 5.78 -1.82 2.81
C VAL A 208 4.38 -2.18 2.38
N GLU A 209 3.46 -1.22 2.40
CA GLU A 209 2.04 -1.55 2.20
C GLU A 209 1.25 -0.46 1.47
N ASN A 210 0.26 -0.88 0.70
CA ASN A 210 -0.67 0.01 -0.01
C ASN A 210 0.02 1.01 -0.94
N ASN A 211 1.15 0.64 -1.54
CA ASN A 211 1.83 1.48 -2.52
C ASN A 211 1.45 1.05 -3.94
N GLU A 212 1.51 2.00 -4.86
CA GLU A 212 1.54 1.74 -6.29
C GLU A 212 2.94 2.03 -6.83
N VAL A 213 3.53 1.07 -7.54
CA VAL A 213 4.81 1.25 -8.25
C VAL A 213 4.57 0.86 -9.69
N CYS A 214 4.68 1.82 -10.58
CA CYS A 214 4.31 1.60 -11.97
C CYS A 214 5.28 2.22 -12.98
N ARG A 215 5.30 1.60 -14.18
CA ARG A 215 6.03 2.08 -15.35
C ARG A 215 7.48 2.42 -15.04
N LEU A 216 8.24 1.42 -14.60
CA LEU A 216 9.67 1.60 -14.38
C LEU A 216 10.38 2.04 -15.67
N PHE A 217 11.42 2.84 -15.53
CA PHE A 217 12.12 3.47 -16.65
C PHE A 217 13.62 3.38 -16.51
N MET A 218 14.28 2.76 -17.49
CA MET A 218 15.73 2.67 -17.50
C MET A 218 16.37 3.95 -18.00
N TYR A 219 17.06 4.66 -17.13
CA TYR A 219 17.90 5.80 -17.46
C TYR A 219 19.17 5.32 -18.17
N ALA A 220 19.45 5.84 -19.38
CA ALA A 220 20.61 5.44 -20.15
C ALA A 220 21.91 5.87 -19.44
N ARG A 221 22.67 4.92 -18.88
CA ARG A 221 23.95 5.17 -18.20
C ARG A 221 25.15 4.52 -18.92
N GLY A 222 24.96 4.05 -20.14
CA GLY A 222 26.01 3.40 -20.90
C GLY A 222 26.37 1.97 -20.45
N LYS A 223 25.56 1.35 -19.61
CA LYS A 223 25.67 -0.06 -19.23
C LYS A 223 24.79 -0.94 -20.12
N THR A 224 25.27 -2.14 -20.41
CA THR A 224 24.57 -3.10 -21.27
C THR A 224 23.58 -3.99 -20.53
N TYR A 225 23.67 -4.05 -19.20
CA TYR A 225 22.78 -4.82 -18.33
C TYR A 225 22.55 -4.01 -17.06
N ASP A 226 21.35 -3.54 -16.88
CA ASP A 226 20.86 -2.94 -15.63
C ASP A 226 19.53 -3.60 -15.30
N ASP A 227 19.20 -3.64 -14.02
CA ASP A 227 17.90 -4.09 -13.52
C ASP A 227 17.06 -2.87 -13.18
N CYS A 228 15.76 -2.97 -13.46
CA CYS A 228 14.74 -2.02 -13.03
C CYS A 228 13.70 -2.82 -12.23
N ASP A 229 13.79 -2.84 -10.91
CA ASP A 229 12.91 -3.68 -10.10
C ASP A 229 11.86 -2.89 -9.35
N TYR A 230 10.66 -3.46 -9.24
CA TYR A 230 9.61 -2.84 -8.42
C TYR A 230 10.03 -2.81 -6.96
N THR A 231 10.68 -3.88 -6.46
CA THR A 231 11.26 -3.89 -5.11
C THR A 231 12.45 -4.85 -5.02
N ARG A 232 13.42 -4.50 -4.16
CA ARG A 232 14.51 -5.38 -3.72
C ARG A 232 14.51 -5.46 -2.21
N PHE A 233 14.85 -6.63 -1.66
CA PHE A 233 14.94 -6.80 -0.22
C PHE A 233 16.27 -7.42 0.21
N PHE A 234 16.90 -6.77 1.19
CA PHE A 234 18.12 -7.21 1.87
C PHE A 234 17.98 -6.95 3.37
N GLY A 235 18.30 -7.93 4.21
CA GLY A 235 18.20 -7.83 5.66
C GLY A 235 17.30 -8.89 6.29
N LYS A 236 16.61 -8.55 7.37
CA LYS A 236 15.75 -9.47 8.12
C LYS A 236 14.41 -8.83 8.45
N GLY A 237 13.35 -9.61 8.36
CA GLY A 237 12.02 -9.14 8.71
C GLY A 237 11.51 -8.10 7.71
N CYS A 238 10.69 -8.53 6.77
CA CYS A 238 10.05 -7.63 5.83
C CYS A 238 8.63 -8.11 5.57
N VAL A 239 7.68 -7.21 5.71
CA VAL A 239 6.29 -7.43 5.27
C VAL A 239 6.01 -6.51 4.11
N GLN A 240 5.72 -7.08 2.94
CA GLN A 240 5.25 -6.34 1.76
C GLN A 240 3.85 -6.81 1.43
N ARG A 241 2.86 -5.92 1.55
CA ARG A 241 1.46 -6.32 1.36
C ARG A 241 0.60 -5.22 0.73
N TYR A 242 -0.41 -5.67 -0.02
CA TYR A 242 -1.39 -4.76 -0.62
C TYR A 242 -0.77 -3.75 -1.59
N ASN A 243 0.41 -4.06 -2.15
CA ASN A 243 1.07 -3.20 -3.12
C ASN A 243 0.67 -3.60 -4.54
N TYR A 244 0.57 -2.62 -5.42
CA TYR A 244 0.32 -2.80 -6.84
C TYR A 244 1.58 -2.48 -7.65
N TYR A 245 2.16 -3.51 -8.27
CA TYR A 245 3.35 -3.44 -9.11
C TYR A 245 2.96 -3.70 -10.56
N HIS A 246 3.11 -2.70 -11.47
CA HIS A 246 2.57 -2.88 -12.82
C HIS A 246 3.08 -1.87 -13.86
N GLY A 247 2.67 -2.08 -15.10
CA GLY A 247 2.66 -1.10 -16.17
C GLY A 247 3.99 -0.91 -16.88
N SER A 248 5.07 -1.60 -16.48
CA SER A 248 6.35 -1.52 -17.19
C SER A 248 6.23 -2.05 -18.61
N THR A 249 6.92 -1.39 -19.54
CA THR A 249 6.93 -1.77 -20.96
C THR A 249 8.34 -2.02 -21.45
N SER A 250 8.50 -2.94 -22.42
CA SER A 250 9.80 -3.22 -23.02
C SER A 250 10.46 -1.98 -23.65
N GLN A 251 9.68 -0.97 -24.02
CA GLN A 251 10.22 0.28 -24.55
C GLN A 251 10.85 1.14 -23.48
N GLU A 252 10.26 1.22 -22.29
CA GLU A 252 10.74 2.03 -21.16
C GLU A 252 11.95 1.39 -20.48
N ILE A 253 11.90 0.09 -20.26
CA ILE A 253 12.98 -0.64 -19.58
C ILE A 253 14.14 -1.02 -20.52
N LYS A 254 13.96 -0.95 -21.84
CA LYS A 254 14.98 -1.27 -22.85
C LYS A 254 15.52 -2.70 -22.72
N THR A 255 16.76 -2.85 -22.23
CA THR A 255 17.44 -4.14 -22.01
C THR A 255 17.47 -4.58 -20.56
N ALA A 256 16.89 -3.79 -19.66
CA ALA A 256 16.82 -4.14 -18.24
C ALA A 256 15.86 -5.31 -17.97
N HIS A 257 16.11 -6.05 -16.90
CA HIS A 257 15.11 -6.92 -16.29
C HIS A 257 14.16 -6.10 -15.41
N VAL A 258 12.96 -6.59 -15.22
CA VAL A 258 12.00 -6.07 -14.25
C VAL A 258 11.49 -7.23 -13.42
N ASP A 259 11.79 -7.21 -12.14
CA ASP A 259 11.31 -8.21 -11.22
C ASP A 259 10.34 -7.58 -10.20
N CYS A 260 9.32 -8.35 -9.79
CA CYS A 260 8.44 -7.86 -8.73
C CYS A 260 9.19 -7.75 -7.42
N LEU A 261 10.05 -8.72 -7.15
CA LEU A 261 10.92 -8.75 -5.99
C LEU A 261 12.25 -9.39 -6.39
N GLN A 262 13.35 -8.71 -6.14
CA GLN A 262 14.68 -9.26 -6.37
C GLN A 262 15.49 -9.31 -5.08
N THR A 263 16.35 -10.32 -4.94
CA THR A 263 17.46 -10.38 -3.99
C THR A 263 18.63 -11.19 -4.55
N PHE A 264 19.81 -10.93 -4.04
CA PHE A 264 21.02 -11.68 -4.34
C PHE A 264 21.93 -11.71 -3.10
N THR A 265 22.91 -12.64 -3.09
CA THR A 265 23.82 -12.82 -1.94
C THR A 265 25.29 -12.85 -2.33
N ASN A 266 25.65 -12.28 -3.47
CA ASN A 266 26.98 -12.37 -4.07
C ASN A 266 28.10 -11.74 -3.21
N ASN A 267 27.75 -10.76 -2.36
CA ASN A 267 28.69 -10.04 -1.51
C ASN A 267 28.31 -10.12 -0.03
N GLY A 268 27.81 -11.28 0.42
CA GLY A 268 27.38 -11.50 1.79
C GLY A 268 26.03 -10.88 2.15
N GLU A 269 25.22 -10.47 1.18
CA GLU A 269 23.86 -10.04 1.45
C GLU A 269 23.05 -11.17 2.08
N ILE A 270 22.08 -10.80 2.88
CA ILE A 270 21.08 -11.72 3.46
C ILE A 270 19.68 -11.20 3.16
N ALA A 271 18.71 -12.12 3.05
CA ALA A 271 17.30 -11.78 2.94
C ALA A 271 16.47 -12.83 3.67
N GLN A 272 16.06 -12.54 4.89
CA GLN A 272 15.47 -13.53 5.80
C GLN A 272 14.15 -13.01 6.37
N ASN A 273 13.20 -13.94 6.64
CA ASN A 273 11.92 -13.64 7.26
C ASN A 273 11.09 -12.65 6.43
N LEU A 274 10.84 -12.98 5.16
CA LEU A 274 9.98 -12.19 4.29
C LEU A 274 8.55 -12.73 4.28
N LEU A 275 7.59 -11.85 4.44
CA LEU A 275 6.18 -12.08 4.11
C LEU A 275 5.79 -11.15 2.94
N PHE A 276 5.53 -11.75 1.78
CA PHE A 276 5.07 -11.05 0.58
C PHE A 276 3.64 -11.50 0.30
N GLU A 277 2.65 -10.67 0.68
CA GLU A 277 1.26 -11.12 0.68
C GLU A 277 0.26 -10.12 0.09
N TYR A 278 -0.75 -10.66 -0.57
CA TYR A 278 -1.86 -9.91 -1.14
C TYR A 278 -1.43 -8.76 -2.06
N ASN A 279 -0.25 -8.88 -2.68
CA ASN A 279 0.20 -7.97 -3.71
C ASN A 279 -0.36 -8.38 -5.07
N THR A 280 -0.50 -7.41 -5.95
CA THR A 280 -0.85 -7.65 -7.35
C THR A 280 0.32 -7.24 -8.22
N CYS A 281 0.84 -8.20 -9.01
CA CYS A 281 2.06 -8.06 -9.78
C CYS A 281 1.77 -8.31 -11.27
N PHE A 282 1.92 -7.26 -12.07
CA PHE A 282 1.72 -7.31 -13.52
C PHE A 282 2.92 -6.72 -14.25
N ASP A 283 3.09 -7.07 -15.53
CA ASP A 283 4.05 -6.45 -16.44
C ASP A 283 5.50 -6.47 -15.88
N TYR A 284 6.01 -7.68 -15.63
CA TYR A 284 7.34 -7.94 -15.12
C TYR A 284 7.98 -9.14 -15.87
N HIS A 285 9.26 -9.41 -15.68
CA HIS A 285 9.92 -10.61 -16.19
C HIS A 285 9.82 -11.79 -15.23
N GLN A 286 10.04 -11.57 -13.92
CA GLN A 286 9.96 -12.58 -12.87
C GLN A 286 9.20 -12.04 -11.66
N GLY A 287 8.30 -12.85 -11.11
CA GLY A 287 7.51 -12.47 -9.92
C GLY A 287 8.34 -12.39 -8.64
N CYS A 288 9.42 -13.15 -8.59
CA CYS A 288 10.50 -13.00 -7.64
C CYS A 288 11.75 -13.60 -8.29
N MET A 289 12.89 -12.93 -8.17
CA MET A 289 14.19 -13.43 -8.58
C MET A 289 15.11 -13.51 -7.36
N VAL A 290 15.63 -14.71 -7.09
CA VAL A 290 16.59 -14.94 -6.03
C VAL A 290 17.86 -15.54 -6.60
N GLU A 291 18.99 -14.88 -6.35
CA GLU A 291 20.31 -15.42 -6.62
C GLU A 291 21.06 -15.63 -5.31
N SER A 292 20.96 -16.81 -4.72
CA SER A 292 21.53 -17.08 -3.39
C SER A 292 22.89 -17.79 -3.41
N ALA A 293 23.48 -18.04 -4.58
CA ALA A 293 24.86 -18.54 -4.65
C ALA A 293 25.88 -17.42 -4.36
N PRO A 294 26.99 -17.68 -3.66
CA PRO A 294 27.42 -18.96 -3.13
C PRO A 294 26.99 -19.21 -1.65
N HIS A 295 26.30 -18.26 -0.99
CA HIS A 295 26.03 -18.31 0.45
C HIS A 295 24.66 -18.90 0.76
N ILE A 296 24.56 -20.21 0.74
CA ILE A 296 23.32 -20.93 1.06
C ILE A 296 22.86 -20.63 2.48
N GLY A 297 21.55 -20.43 2.64
CA GLY A 297 20.95 -20.04 3.92
C GLY A 297 20.96 -18.54 4.21
N ASN A 298 21.63 -17.73 3.39
CA ASN A 298 21.50 -16.28 3.46
C ASN A 298 20.08 -15.83 3.06
N VAL A 299 19.41 -16.56 2.16
CA VAL A 299 18.00 -16.37 1.85
C VAL A 299 17.19 -17.50 2.47
N ARG A 300 16.27 -17.18 3.38
CA ARG A 300 15.43 -18.19 4.06
C ARG A 300 14.19 -17.63 4.73
N ASN A 301 13.25 -18.54 4.99
CA ASN A 301 11.98 -18.25 5.67
C ASN A 301 11.17 -17.19 4.94
N TRP A 302 10.79 -17.51 3.69
CA TRP A 302 9.99 -16.65 2.84
C TRP A 302 8.60 -17.22 2.65
N THR A 303 7.59 -16.37 2.77
CA THR A 303 6.20 -16.73 2.50
C THR A 303 5.60 -15.80 1.45
N PHE A 304 5.11 -16.40 0.37
CA PHE A 304 4.28 -15.75 -0.65
C PHE A 304 2.85 -16.21 -0.46
N ARG A 305 1.94 -15.30 -0.16
CA ARG A 305 0.55 -15.62 0.14
C ARG A 305 -0.44 -14.67 -0.52
N GLY A 306 -1.47 -15.22 -1.14
CA GLY A 306 -2.59 -14.41 -1.65
C GLY A 306 -2.21 -13.44 -2.77
N ASN A 307 -1.06 -13.63 -3.42
CA ASN A 307 -0.61 -12.74 -4.48
C ASN A 307 -1.23 -13.12 -5.84
N ILE A 308 -1.43 -12.11 -6.69
CA ILE A 308 -1.83 -12.29 -8.08
C ILE A 308 -0.63 -11.94 -8.97
N TYR A 309 -0.24 -12.88 -9.83
CA TYR A 309 0.86 -12.74 -10.77
C TYR A 309 0.35 -12.90 -12.21
N CYS A 310 0.50 -11.85 -13.04
CA CYS A 310 0.18 -11.89 -14.47
C CYS A 310 1.18 -11.04 -15.26
N PRO A 311 2.37 -11.60 -15.60
CA PRO A 311 3.48 -10.83 -16.17
C PRO A 311 3.26 -10.41 -17.62
N ASN A 312 2.44 -11.14 -18.38
CA ASN A 312 2.36 -10.93 -19.81
C ASN A 312 1.31 -9.87 -20.19
N SER A 313 1.75 -8.91 -20.95
CA SER A 313 0.95 -7.91 -21.64
C SER A 313 1.38 -7.80 -23.10
N PRO A 314 0.73 -6.99 -23.94
CA PRO A 314 1.18 -6.76 -25.31
C PRO A 314 2.61 -6.22 -25.42
N THR A 315 3.11 -5.56 -24.38
CA THR A 315 4.42 -4.89 -24.35
C THR A 315 5.43 -5.53 -23.39
N MET A 316 5.04 -6.57 -22.65
CA MET A 316 5.90 -7.26 -21.70
C MET A 316 5.70 -8.77 -21.80
N ARG A 317 6.78 -9.53 -21.77
CA ARG A 317 6.75 -10.98 -21.78
C ARG A 317 7.56 -11.53 -20.61
N GLY A 318 6.86 -11.87 -19.52
CA GLY A 318 7.45 -12.50 -18.35
C GLY A 318 7.55 -14.02 -18.47
N GLY A 319 8.68 -14.56 -18.07
CA GLY A 319 8.96 -16.00 -18.13
C GLY A 319 8.39 -16.77 -16.96
N TRP A 320 8.33 -16.14 -15.79
CA TRP A 320 8.10 -16.79 -14.51
C TRP A 320 7.08 -16.06 -13.66
N GLY A 321 6.37 -16.80 -12.79
CA GLY A 321 5.92 -16.28 -11.51
C GLY A 321 7.12 -16.18 -10.54
N PRO A 322 6.97 -16.48 -9.25
CA PRO A 322 8.12 -16.55 -8.35
C PRO A 322 9.16 -17.57 -8.85
N ASP A 323 10.40 -17.13 -9.07
CA ASP A 323 11.55 -17.95 -9.42
C ASP A 323 12.62 -17.88 -8.33
N ILE A 324 12.65 -18.92 -7.50
CA ILE A 324 13.38 -18.95 -6.24
C ILE A 324 14.47 -20.03 -6.32
N VAL A 325 15.72 -19.62 -6.14
CA VAL A 325 16.88 -20.48 -6.29
C VAL A 325 17.65 -20.59 -4.97
N GLN A 326 17.97 -21.82 -4.56
CA GLN A 326 18.82 -22.13 -3.40
C GLN A 326 18.35 -21.48 -2.08
N THR A 327 17.07 -21.57 -1.79
CA THR A 327 16.46 -20.93 -0.63
C THR A 327 15.90 -21.99 0.35
N ILE A 328 15.98 -21.71 1.63
CA ILE A 328 15.51 -22.59 2.71
C ILE A 328 14.19 -22.06 3.27
N ASP A 329 13.24 -22.98 3.57
CA ASP A 329 11.96 -22.65 4.22
C ASP A 329 11.10 -21.66 3.39
N VAL A 330 10.73 -22.06 2.16
CA VAL A 330 9.86 -21.25 1.30
C VAL A 330 8.45 -21.81 1.27
N THR A 331 7.47 -20.94 1.48
CA THR A 331 6.04 -21.26 1.32
C THR A 331 5.44 -20.38 0.23
N ILE A 332 4.77 -20.99 -0.76
CA ILE A 332 3.98 -20.32 -1.79
C ILE A 332 2.56 -20.87 -1.70
N GLU A 333 1.64 -20.03 -1.22
CA GLU A 333 0.29 -20.50 -0.92
C GLU A 333 -0.79 -19.49 -1.31
N ASN A 334 -1.94 -20.01 -1.72
CA ASN A 334 -3.10 -19.20 -2.07
C ASN A 334 -2.77 -18.08 -3.07
N CYS A 335 -1.87 -18.34 -4.03
CA CYS A 335 -1.56 -17.40 -5.11
C CYS A 335 -2.33 -17.76 -6.39
N THR A 336 -2.58 -16.76 -7.24
CA THR A 336 -3.08 -16.98 -8.60
C THR A 336 -2.00 -16.52 -9.58
N ILE A 337 -1.46 -17.47 -10.37
CA ILE A 337 -0.40 -17.21 -11.35
C ILE A 337 -0.96 -17.54 -12.72
N PHE A 338 -1.02 -16.52 -13.56
CA PHE A 338 -1.71 -16.60 -14.84
C PHE A 338 -0.86 -16.07 -15.98
N GLN A 339 -0.80 -16.84 -17.08
CA GLN A 339 -0.19 -16.41 -18.34
C GLN A 339 1.29 -16.04 -18.25
N VAL A 340 2.11 -16.95 -17.72
CA VAL A 340 3.57 -16.85 -17.75
C VAL A 340 4.14 -17.63 -18.94
N ALA A 341 5.22 -17.16 -19.52
CA ALA A 341 5.77 -17.79 -20.73
C ALA A 341 6.44 -19.13 -20.47
N TRP A 342 6.95 -19.38 -19.26
CA TRP A 342 7.72 -20.56 -18.92
C TRP A 342 7.09 -21.41 -17.79
N ALA A 343 7.27 -21.00 -16.53
CA ALA A 343 6.74 -21.74 -15.38
C ALA A 343 6.00 -20.83 -14.42
N CYS A 344 4.87 -21.31 -13.87
CA CYS A 344 4.16 -20.55 -12.85
C CYS A 344 5.02 -20.36 -11.61
N ILE A 345 5.74 -21.40 -11.17
CA ILE A 345 6.63 -21.34 -10.00
C ILE A 345 7.96 -22.02 -10.37
N GLY A 346 9.07 -21.34 -10.12
CA GLY A 346 10.41 -21.92 -10.04
C GLY A 346 10.80 -22.08 -8.57
N LEU A 347 11.12 -23.31 -8.14
CA LEU A 347 11.76 -23.56 -6.87
C LEU A 347 12.94 -24.49 -7.16
N ARG A 348 14.13 -23.91 -7.25
CA ARG A 348 15.28 -24.53 -7.90
C ARG A 348 16.53 -24.52 -7.02
N GLY A 349 17.48 -25.39 -7.36
CA GLY A 349 18.79 -25.47 -6.74
C GLY A 349 18.93 -26.61 -5.73
N LYS A 350 20.13 -27.21 -5.71
CA LYS A 350 20.47 -28.44 -4.96
C LYS A 350 20.22 -28.36 -3.45
N GLU A 351 20.16 -27.17 -2.92
CA GLU A 351 20.11 -26.91 -1.48
C GLU A 351 18.84 -26.19 -1.03
N SER A 352 17.87 -26.03 -1.95
CA SER A 352 16.53 -25.61 -1.58
C SER A 352 15.89 -26.71 -0.72
N THR A 353 15.51 -26.37 0.51
CA THR A 353 14.91 -27.30 1.46
C THR A 353 13.62 -26.76 2.05
N ASN A 354 12.73 -27.67 2.49
CA ASN A 354 11.46 -27.35 3.13
C ASN A 354 10.52 -26.48 2.29
N GLY A 355 10.55 -26.63 0.96
CA GLY A 355 9.63 -25.94 0.07
C GLY A 355 8.19 -26.42 0.21
N GLN A 356 7.22 -25.50 0.26
CA GLN A 356 5.80 -25.80 0.25
C GLN A 356 5.08 -25.00 -0.82
N ILE A 357 4.35 -25.68 -1.70
CA ILE A 357 3.56 -25.07 -2.78
C ILE A 357 2.14 -25.62 -2.67
N ARG A 358 1.20 -24.82 -2.18
CA ARG A 358 -0.16 -25.30 -1.93
C ARG A 358 -1.25 -24.25 -2.17
N ASN A 359 -2.44 -24.75 -2.49
CA ASN A 359 -3.63 -23.92 -2.68
C ASN A 359 -3.46 -22.83 -3.75
N ASN A 360 -2.63 -23.04 -4.78
CA ASN A 360 -2.40 -22.07 -5.83
C ASN A 360 -3.22 -22.40 -7.09
N ILE A 361 -3.67 -21.37 -7.81
CA ILE A 361 -4.14 -21.49 -9.19
C ILE A 361 -2.96 -21.22 -10.12
N LEU A 362 -2.60 -22.23 -10.93
CA LEU A 362 -1.45 -22.20 -11.83
C LEU A 362 -1.94 -22.40 -13.27
N CYS A 363 -1.94 -21.33 -14.06
CA CYS A 363 -2.63 -21.32 -15.37
C CYS A 363 -1.78 -20.74 -16.50
N ASN A 364 -1.98 -21.32 -17.72
CA ASN A 364 -1.42 -20.81 -18.97
C ASN A 364 0.09 -20.64 -18.93
N ALA A 365 0.82 -21.73 -18.66
CA ALA A 365 2.26 -21.80 -18.64
C ALA A 365 2.74 -23.11 -19.28
N GLN A 366 3.99 -23.20 -19.70
CA GLN A 366 4.55 -24.48 -20.13
C GLN A 366 4.66 -25.47 -18.97
N ARG A 367 4.97 -24.98 -17.75
CA ARG A 367 5.05 -25.77 -16.52
C ARG A 367 4.28 -25.11 -15.37
N ALA A 368 3.65 -25.94 -14.54
CA ALA A 368 3.06 -25.47 -13.30
C ALA A 368 4.16 -25.15 -12.28
N VAL A 369 5.11 -26.07 -12.12
CA VAL A 369 6.31 -25.91 -11.29
C VAL A 369 7.52 -26.35 -12.13
N ASP A 370 8.60 -25.60 -12.08
CA ASP A 370 9.85 -25.99 -12.72
C ASP A 370 10.64 -26.94 -11.82
N ASP A 371 10.68 -28.20 -12.25
CA ASP A 371 11.32 -29.31 -11.55
C ASP A 371 12.63 -29.78 -12.22
N ARG A 372 13.10 -29.07 -13.28
CA ARG A 372 14.19 -29.54 -14.15
C ARG A 372 15.57 -29.38 -13.56
N MET A 373 15.74 -28.66 -12.47
CA MET A 373 17.04 -28.44 -11.86
C MET A 373 17.11 -29.12 -10.51
N ASP A 374 17.87 -30.19 -10.45
CA ASP A 374 18.33 -30.96 -9.29
C ASP A 374 17.78 -30.49 -7.92
N PHE A 375 16.55 -30.88 -7.61
CA PHE A 375 16.09 -30.89 -6.25
C PHE A 375 16.69 -32.15 -5.60
N THR A 376 17.63 -31.99 -4.71
CA THR A 376 18.11 -33.09 -3.87
C THR A 376 18.43 -32.57 -2.47
N PRO A 377 18.05 -33.26 -1.43
CA PRO A 377 17.21 -34.45 -1.29
C PRO A 377 15.82 -34.18 -0.71
N ALA A 378 15.44 -32.93 -0.42
CA ALA A 378 14.14 -32.61 0.14
C ALA A 378 13.20 -32.07 -0.94
N ASN A 379 12.47 -32.99 -1.59
CA ASN A 379 11.42 -32.62 -2.53
C ASN A 379 10.44 -31.64 -1.87
N PRO A 380 10.07 -30.53 -2.53
CA PRO A 380 9.05 -29.64 -2.01
C PRO A 380 7.71 -30.37 -1.88
N VAL A 381 6.93 -30.02 -0.87
CA VAL A 381 5.55 -30.50 -0.73
C VAL A 381 4.69 -29.69 -1.69
N ILE A 382 4.14 -30.36 -2.73
CA ILE A 382 3.30 -29.73 -3.78
C ILE A 382 1.92 -30.37 -3.73
N GLU A 383 0.96 -29.69 -3.11
CA GLU A 383 -0.36 -30.28 -2.81
C GLU A 383 -1.49 -29.25 -2.90
N TYR A 384 -2.70 -29.72 -3.20
CA TYR A 384 -3.92 -28.90 -3.24
C TYR A 384 -3.83 -27.69 -4.20
N ASN A 385 -3.05 -27.80 -5.28
CA ASN A 385 -3.01 -26.76 -6.32
C ASN A 385 -3.98 -27.13 -7.44
N LEU A 386 -4.47 -26.09 -8.13
CA LEU A 386 -5.27 -26.26 -9.35
C LEU A 386 -4.43 -25.85 -10.56
N THR A 387 -4.32 -26.75 -11.54
CA THR A 387 -3.59 -26.50 -12.81
C THR A 387 -4.54 -26.47 -14.00
N PHE A 388 -4.31 -25.50 -14.91
CA PHE A 388 -5.07 -25.41 -16.15
C PHE A 388 -4.20 -24.88 -17.29
N LYS A 389 -4.21 -25.57 -18.44
CA LYS A 389 -3.35 -25.26 -19.61
C LYS A 389 -1.87 -25.15 -19.22
N THR A 390 -1.41 -26.07 -18.41
CA THR A 390 -0.02 -26.24 -17.99
C THR A 390 0.24 -27.70 -17.65
N ALA A 391 1.50 -28.09 -17.42
CA ALA A 391 1.84 -29.47 -17.05
C ALA A 391 1.17 -29.87 -15.71
N PRO A 392 0.69 -31.14 -15.59
CA PRO A 392 0.07 -31.62 -14.38
C PRO A 392 1.08 -31.80 -13.25
N LEU A 393 0.59 -31.75 -12.00
CA LEU A 393 1.34 -32.04 -10.77
C LEU A 393 1.06 -33.46 -10.27
N ALA A 394 2.08 -34.11 -9.69
CA ALA A 394 2.02 -35.55 -9.40
C ALA A 394 1.09 -35.95 -8.24
N ALA A 395 1.00 -35.13 -7.16
CA ALA A 395 0.21 -35.53 -5.99
C ALA A 395 -1.30 -35.54 -6.31
N GLU A 396 -2.00 -36.59 -5.88
CA GLU A 396 -3.45 -36.78 -6.12
C GLU A 396 -4.33 -35.68 -5.50
N THR A 397 -3.83 -34.96 -4.52
CA THR A 397 -4.50 -33.81 -3.92
C THR A 397 -4.57 -32.59 -4.85
N ASN A 398 -3.77 -32.56 -5.93
CA ASN A 398 -3.81 -31.49 -6.92
C ASN A 398 -4.95 -31.71 -7.93
N ILE A 399 -5.62 -30.64 -8.31
CA ILE A 399 -6.68 -30.64 -9.31
C ILE A 399 -6.05 -30.31 -10.65
N ASN A 400 -5.80 -31.32 -11.48
CA ASN A 400 -5.11 -31.15 -12.75
C ASN A 400 -6.07 -30.95 -13.94
N GLY A 401 -5.72 -30.02 -14.83
CA GLY A 401 -6.38 -29.82 -16.11
C GLY A 401 -7.80 -29.24 -16.03
N LYS A 402 -8.24 -28.74 -14.89
CA LYS A 402 -9.56 -28.13 -14.71
C LYS A 402 -9.48 -26.63 -14.85
N ASP A 403 -10.43 -26.06 -15.60
CA ASP A 403 -10.58 -24.61 -15.72
C ASP A 403 -10.98 -24.03 -14.36
N PRO A 404 -10.25 -23.06 -13.81
CA PRO A 404 -10.60 -22.40 -12.56
C PRO A 404 -11.84 -21.49 -12.67
N LEU A 405 -12.39 -21.32 -13.86
CA LEU A 405 -13.56 -20.49 -14.17
C LEU A 405 -13.40 -19.07 -13.62
N LEU A 406 -12.28 -18.42 -13.97
CA LEU A 406 -12.05 -17.00 -13.66
C LEU A 406 -12.97 -16.13 -14.54
N VAL A 407 -13.48 -15.03 -14.00
CA VAL A 407 -14.49 -14.18 -14.65
C VAL A 407 -14.00 -13.58 -15.97
N ASP A 408 -12.87 -12.89 -15.96
CA ASP A 408 -12.23 -12.33 -17.17
C ASP A 408 -10.74 -12.05 -16.90
N PRO A 409 -9.90 -13.08 -16.84
CA PRO A 409 -8.49 -12.92 -16.48
C PRO A 409 -7.68 -12.14 -17.54
N GLN A 410 -8.17 -12.04 -18.78
CA GLN A 410 -7.55 -11.22 -19.82
C GLN A 410 -7.74 -9.72 -19.55
N LYS A 411 -8.82 -9.36 -18.87
CA LYS A 411 -9.06 -8.01 -18.35
C LYS A 411 -8.70 -7.89 -16.88
N ARG A 412 -7.84 -8.77 -16.38
CA ARG A 412 -7.31 -8.74 -15.01
C ARG A 412 -8.39 -8.95 -13.93
N ASN A 413 -9.54 -9.53 -14.29
CA ASN A 413 -10.57 -9.95 -13.34
C ASN A 413 -10.40 -11.43 -12.97
N PHE A 414 -9.69 -11.69 -11.88
CA PHE A 414 -9.34 -13.01 -11.37
C PHE A 414 -10.36 -13.58 -10.38
N ARG A 415 -11.53 -12.96 -10.21
CA ARG A 415 -12.61 -13.53 -9.40
C ARG A 415 -13.12 -14.82 -10.01
N MET A 416 -13.61 -15.71 -9.17
CA MET A 416 -14.14 -16.99 -9.61
C MET A 416 -15.64 -16.93 -9.85
N MET A 417 -16.10 -17.68 -10.85
CA MET A 417 -17.53 -17.98 -11.03
C MET A 417 -17.98 -19.01 -9.98
N LYS A 418 -19.28 -19.07 -9.71
CA LYS A 418 -19.88 -19.91 -8.65
C LYS A 418 -19.59 -21.42 -8.79
N ASP A 419 -19.34 -21.91 -9.99
CA ASP A 419 -19.11 -23.32 -10.27
C ASP A 419 -17.61 -23.67 -10.38
N SER A 420 -16.73 -22.79 -9.94
CA SER A 420 -15.28 -23.01 -9.98
C SER A 420 -14.88 -24.23 -9.14
N PRO A 421 -14.07 -25.15 -9.71
CA PRO A 421 -13.54 -26.30 -8.98
C PRO A 421 -12.54 -25.90 -7.87
N ALA A 422 -12.12 -24.65 -7.81
CA ALA A 422 -11.21 -24.13 -6.78
C ALA A 422 -11.94 -23.85 -5.45
N ILE A 423 -13.26 -23.69 -5.47
CA ILE A 423 -14.04 -23.30 -4.29
C ILE A 423 -14.02 -24.41 -3.24
N ARG A 424 -13.50 -24.09 -2.05
CA ARG A 424 -13.37 -24.99 -0.89
C ARG A 424 -12.59 -26.29 -1.16
N ALA A 425 -11.78 -26.32 -2.21
CA ALA A 425 -11.05 -27.50 -2.65
C ALA A 425 -9.60 -27.54 -2.13
N GLY A 426 -9.15 -26.49 -1.48
CA GLY A 426 -7.82 -26.38 -0.90
C GLY A 426 -7.65 -27.14 0.42
N LYS A 427 -6.43 -27.23 0.90
CA LYS A 427 -6.07 -27.83 2.18
C LYS A 427 -6.84 -27.14 3.32
N GLY A 428 -7.56 -27.93 4.09
CA GLY A 428 -8.41 -27.40 5.17
C GLY A 428 -9.74 -26.82 4.69
N GLY A 429 -10.16 -27.07 3.44
CA GLY A 429 -11.43 -26.61 2.90
C GLY A 429 -11.45 -25.13 2.50
N VAL A 430 -10.29 -24.50 2.36
CA VAL A 430 -10.18 -23.13 1.84
C VAL A 430 -10.39 -23.09 0.32
N THR A 431 -10.68 -21.94 -0.22
CA THR A 431 -10.69 -21.73 -1.67
C THR A 431 -9.26 -21.67 -2.18
N ILE A 432 -8.98 -22.35 -3.31
CA ILE A 432 -7.68 -22.34 -3.98
C ILE A 432 -7.51 -21.03 -4.73
N GLY A 433 -6.32 -20.40 -4.67
CA GLY A 433 -6.00 -19.14 -5.35
C GLY A 433 -6.03 -17.92 -4.45
N ALA A 434 -5.76 -16.76 -5.02
CA ALA A 434 -5.55 -15.50 -4.30
C ALA A 434 -6.85 -14.86 -3.77
N LEU A 435 -7.99 -15.21 -4.36
CA LEU A 435 -9.26 -14.57 -4.05
C LEU A 435 -10.25 -15.57 -3.45
N GLU A 436 -11.07 -15.10 -2.54
CA GLU A 436 -12.08 -15.90 -1.87
C GLU A 436 -13.38 -16.00 -2.67
N TYR A 437 -14.19 -17.01 -2.34
CA TYR A 437 -15.57 -17.15 -2.80
C TYR A 437 -16.48 -17.53 -1.61
N PRO A 438 -17.62 -16.86 -1.38
CA PRO A 438 -18.16 -15.68 -2.11
C PRO A 438 -17.18 -14.49 -2.14
N ASN A 439 -17.34 -13.60 -3.13
CA ASN A 439 -16.39 -12.53 -3.35
C ASN A 439 -16.27 -11.59 -2.14
N VAL A 440 -15.06 -11.13 -1.91
CA VAL A 440 -14.73 -10.07 -0.94
C VAL A 440 -14.25 -8.85 -1.72
N TYR A 441 -14.85 -7.70 -1.47
CA TYR A 441 -14.47 -6.42 -2.08
C TYR A 441 -13.81 -5.52 -1.05
N TYR A 442 -12.65 -4.99 -1.40
CA TYR A 442 -11.92 -4.03 -0.57
C TYR A 442 -12.17 -2.61 -1.07
N VAL A 443 -12.42 -1.69 -0.14
CA VAL A 443 -12.56 -0.26 -0.43
C VAL A 443 -11.51 0.51 0.34
N ASP A 444 -10.68 1.27 -0.36
CA ASP A 444 -9.68 2.17 0.22
C ASP A 444 -9.43 3.37 -0.70
N PRO A 445 -10.15 4.49 -0.55
CA PRO A 445 -9.98 5.68 -1.40
C PRO A 445 -8.61 6.34 -1.28
N ARG A 446 -7.79 5.98 -0.29
CA ARG A 446 -6.45 6.52 -0.10
C ARG A 446 -5.40 5.76 -0.91
N HIS A 447 -5.69 4.51 -1.30
CA HIS A 447 -4.75 3.71 -2.06
C HIS A 447 -4.51 4.37 -3.43
N PRO A 448 -3.24 4.59 -3.87
CA PRO A 448 -2.96 5.27 -5.14
C PRO A 448 -3.65 4.62 -6.35
N ALA A 449 -3.73 3.29 -6.35
CA ALA A 449 -4.38 2.52 -7.40
C ALA A 449 -5.90 2.35 -7.22
N ALA A 450 -6.53 3.01 -6.24
CA ALA A 450 -7.97 2.87 -6.03
C ALA A 450 -8.77 3.39 -7.22
N ALA A 451 -9.68 2.56 -7.74
CA ALA A 451 -10.56 2.93 -8.84
C ALA A 451 -11.85 2.11 -8.83
N ASP A 452 -12.92 2.67 -9.37
CA ASP A 452 -14.21 1.98 -9.48
C ASP A 452 -14.36 1.16 -10.77
N GLU A 453 -13.26 0.54 -11.18
CA GLU A 453 -13.19 -0.31 -12.35
C GLU A 453 -13.78 -1.72 -12.10
N PRO A 454 -14.34 -2.39 -13.12
CA PRO A 454 -14.98 -3.70 -12.94
C PRO A 454 -14.06 -4.81 -12.39
N ALA A 455 -12.76 -4.73 -12.66
CA ALA A 455 -11.79 -5.71 -12.20
C ALA A 455 -11.21 -5.37 -10.81
N TRP A 456 -11.43 -4.17 -10.28
CA TRP A 456 -10.91 -3.71 -8.99
C TRP A 456 -11.69 -4.27 -7.79
N GLY A 457 -11.21 -3.97 -6.59
CA GLY A 457 -11.75 -4.47 -5.33
C GLY A 457 -10.94 -5.60 -4.71
N TYR A 458 -9.69 -5.81 -5.14
CA TYR A 458 -8.70 -6.66 -4.45
C TYR A 458 -7.92 -5.85 -3.41
N PRO A 459 -7.21 -6.49 -2.49
CA PRO A 459 -6.47 -5.75 -1.47
C PRO A 459 -5.47 -4.71 -2.01
N ALA A 460 -4.78 -5.03 -3.12
CA ALA A 460 -3.77 -4.17 -3.76
C ALA A 460 -4.34 -3.22 -4.83
N VAL A 461 -5.57 -3.42 -5.28
CA VAL A 461 -6.29 -2.58 -6.23
C VAL A 461 -7.74 -2.41 -5.74
N PRO A 462 -7.95 -1.70 -4.64
CA PRO A 462 -9.26 -1.56 -4.03
C PRO A 462 -10.21 -0.69 -4.86
N LEU A 463 -11.48 -0.75 -4.53
CA LEU A 463 -12.46 0.22 -5.02
C LEU A 463 -12.22 1.59 -4.37
N ALA A 464 -12.50 2.63 -5.13
CA ALA A 464 -12.34 4.01 -4.68
C ALA A 464 -13.54 4.50 -3.85
N SER A 465 -14.75 3.94 -4.05
CA SER A 465 -15.97 4.44 -3.41
C SER A 465 -16.80 3.37 -2.71
N LEU A 466 -17.51 3.79 -1.66
CA LEU A 466 -18.56 2.99 -1.03
C LEU A 466 -19.72 2.74 -2.00
N ALA A 467 -20.06 3.74 -2.79
CA ALA A 467 -21.14 3.65 -3.76
C ALA A 467 -20.93 2.50 -4.73
N LYS A 468 -19.73 2.36 -5.29
CA LYS A 468 -19.40 1.26 -6.21
C LYS A 468 -19.45 -0.10 -5.53
N ALA A 469 -18.87 -0.21 -4.33
CA ALA A 469 -18.88 -1.47 -3.57
C ALA A 469 -20.33 -1.92 -3.26
N CYS A 470 -21.17 -0.98 -2.81
CA CYS A 470 -22.58 -1.24 -2.53
C CYS A 470 -23.40 -1.62 -3.76
N ASP A 471 -23.04 -1.09 -4.95
CA ASP A 471 -23.72 -1.39 -6.22
C ASP A 471 -23.42 -2.81 -6.72
N ILE A 472 -22.17 -3.27 -6.58
CA ILE A 472 -21.74 -4.53 -7.16
C ILE A 472 -21.88 -5.74 -6.24
N ALA A 473 -21.80 -5.56 -4.91
CA ALA A 473 -21.87 -6.66 -3.96
C ALA A 473 -23.23 -7.39 -4.01
N ARG A 474 -23.20 -8.70 -4.04
CA ARG A 474 -24.38 -9.59 -4.15
C ARG A 474 -24.66 -10.28 -2.81
N PRO A 475 -25.83 -10.89 -2.62
CA PRO A 475 -26.16 -11.64 -1.41
C PRO A 475 -25.09 -12.68 -1.06
N GLY A 476 -24.63 -12.65 0.18
CA GLY A 476 -23.57 -13.53 0.70
C GLY A 476 -22.15 -13.02 0.48
N GLU A 477 -21.95 -11.93 -0.28
CA GLU A 477 -20.63 -11.30 -0.48
C GLU A 477 -20.29 -10.31 0.64
N THR A 478 -19.01 -9.97 0.74
CA THR A 478 -18.50 -9.13 1.81
C THR A 478 -17.80 -7.89 1.24
N ILE A 479 -18.03 -6.73 1.86
CA ILE A 479 -17.30 -5.49 1.63
C ILE A 479 -16.41 -5.23 2.84
N ILE A 480 -15.11 -5.08 2.64
CA ILE A 480 -14.14 -4.72 3.66
C ILE A 480 -13.69 -3.28 3.45
N LEU A 481 -13.94 -2.45 4.44
CA LEU A 481 -13.51 -1.05 4.44
C LEU A 481 -12.16 -0.93 5.14
N ARG A 482 -11.21 -0.32 4.46
CA ARG A 482 -9.91 0.03 5.04
C ARG A 482 -10.04 1.24 5.97
N GLY A 483 -9.16 1.35 6.93
CA GLY A 483 -9.18 2.44 7.90
C GLY A 483 -9.08 3.81 7.24
N GLY A 484 -9.88 4.77 7.72
CA GLY A 484 -9.94 6.11 7.16
C GLY A 484 -11.29 6.76 7.32
N VAL A 485 -11.43 7.97 6.76
CA VAL A 485 -12.68 8.73 6.75
C VAL A 485 -13.31 8.66 5.37
N TYR A 486 -14.50 8.08 5.29
CA TYR A 486 -15.32 7.97 4.09
C TYR A 486 -16.36 9.08 4.07
N ARG A 487 -16.31 9.95 3.09
CA ARG A 487 -17.21 11.11 2.96
C ARG A 487 -18.33 10.81 1.98
N GLU A 488 -18.98 9.68 2.23
CA GLU A 488 -20.05 9.13 1.41
C GLU A 488 -21.16 8.59 2.31
N VAL A 489 -22.30 8.26 1.71
CA VAL A 489 -23.34 7.46 2.39
C VAL A 489 -23.09 5.98 2.09
N LEU A 490 -22.99 5.17 3.11
CA LEU A 490 -22.98 3.72 2.98
C LEU A 490 -24.40 3.22 2.71
N ALA A 491 -24.70 2.90 1.45
CA ALA A 491 -26.04 2.54 1.01
C ALA A 491 -26.04 1.21 0.21
N PRO A 492 -26.04 0.04 0.88
CA PRO A 492 -26.10 -1.26 0.22
C PRO A 492 -27.33 -1.35 -0.68
N LYS A 493 -27.17 -2.03 -1.83
CA LYS A 493 -28.22 -2.17 -2.84
C LYS A 493 -28.82 -3.58 -2.92
N ASN A 494 -28.27 -4.52 -2.18
CA ASN A 494 -28.70 -5.91 -2.18
C ASN A 494 -28.81 -6.46 -0.76
N ASP A 495 -29.80 -7.32 -0.55
CA ASP A 495 -29.99 -8.06 0.69
C ASP A 495 -28.79 -8.98 0.99
N GLY A 496 -28.57 -9.31 2.26
CA GLY A 496 -27.62 -10.33 2.68
C GLY A 496 -26.14 -9.98 2.44
N VAL A 497 -25.79 -8.71 2.22
CA VAL A 497 -24.40 -8.24 2.11
C VAL A 497 -23.82 -8.01 3.51
N THR A 498 -22.56 -8.39 3.69
CA THR A 498 -21.80 -8.13 4.94
C THR A 498 -20.81 -6.99 4.70
N ILE A 499 -20.77 -5.99 5.58
CA ILE A 499 -19.89 -4.81 5.49
C ILE A 499 -19.11 -4.70 6.79
N LEU A 500 -17.77 -4.75 6.69
CA LEU A 500 -16.88 -4.83 7.85
C LEU A 500 -15.76 -3.80 7.75
N ALA A 501 -15.39 -3.21 8.88
CA ALA A 501 -14.08 -2.58 8.97
C ALA A 501 -12.96 -3.65 8.91
N MET A 502 -11.86 -3.35 8.24
CA MET A 502 -10.66 -4.20 8.28
C MET A 502 -10.20 -4.40 9.72
N LYS A 503 -9.83 -5.64 10.06
CA LYS A 503 -9.44 -6.00 11.43
C LYS A 503 -8.29 -5.11 11.93
N GLY A 504 -8.52 -4.43 13.06
CA GLY A 504 -7.53 -3.55 13.68
C GLY A 504 -7.47 -2.14 13.09
N GLU A 505 -8.30 -1.83 12.10
CA GLU A 505 -8.38 -0.50 11.49
C GLU A 505 -9.64 0.24 11.93
N LYS A 506 -9.54 1.57 12.05
CA LYS A 506 -10.65 2.44 12.39
C LYS A 506 -11.30 2.98 11.12
N VAL A 507 -12.57 2.72 10.94
CA VAL A 507 -13.37 3.20 9.81
C VAL A 507 -14.38 4.22 10.32
N THR A 508 -14.38 5.39 9.70
CA THR A 508 -15.32 6.47 10.01
C THR A 508 -16.06 6.88 8.75
N ILE A 509 -17.39 6.88 8.79
CA ILE A 509 -18.23 7.47 7.76
C ILE A 509 -18.63 8.86 8.24
N SER A 510 -18.27 9.88 7.47
CA SER A 510 -18.56 11.28 7.80
C SER A 510 -19.62 11.87 6.88
N GLY A 511 -20.59 12.55 7.48
CA GLY A 511 -21.56 13.36 6.76
C GLY A 511 -21.03 14.71 6.29
N ALA A 512 -19.77 15.02 6.63
CA ALA A 512 -19.12 16.28 6.26
C ALA A 512 -18.14 16.11 5.09
N ASP A 513 -18.05 17.12 4.24
CA ASP A 513 -17.07 17.25 3.17
C ASP A 513 -15.97 18.24 3.56
N LEU A 514 -14.73 17.99 3.11
CA LEU A 514 -13.61 18.92 3.27
C LEU A 514 -13.85 20.19 2.45
N ILE A 515 -13.40 21.30 2.98
CA ILE A 515 -13.33 22.56 2.25
C ILE A 515 -11.87 22.79 1.86
N GLU A 516 -11.63 22.78 0.59
CA GLU A 516 -10.29 22.92 -0.02
C GLU A 516 -10.26 24.10 -0.98
N GLY A 517 -9.11 24.39 -1.57
CA GLY A 517 -8.97 25.47 -2.57
C GLY A 517 -9.09 26.86 -1.96
N TRP A 518 -8.65 27.05 -0.72
CA TRP A 518 -8.66 28.34 -0.04
C TRP A 518 -7.80 29.39 -0.77
N MET A 519 -8.38 30.55 -0.99
CA MET A 519 -7.74 31.74 -1.59
C MET A 519 -7.77 32.90 -0.59
N ARG A 520 -6.65 33.58 -0.43
CA ARG A 520 -6.57 34.77 0.42
C ARG A 520 -7.16 35.96 -0.29
N GLU A 521 -8.03 36.71 0.37
CA GLU A 521 -8.63 37.93 -0.11
C GLU A 521 -7.83 39.18 0.34
N ALA A 522 -8.15 40.32 -0.23
CA ALA A 522 -7.43 41.56 0.04
C ALA A 522 -7.61 42.13 1.46
N ASP A 523 -8.66 41.71 2.17
CA ASP A 523 -9.00 42.11 3.54
C ASP A 523 -8.55 41.12 4.63
N ASP A 524 -7.58 40.26 4.30
CA ASP A 524 -7.08 39.17 5.17
C ASP A 524 -8.14 38.11 5.50
N SER A 525 -9.28 38.11 4.83
CA SER A 525 -10.19 36.97 4.84
C SER A 525 -9.74 35.88 3.86
N TRP A 526 -10.33 34.72 3.95
CA TRP A 526 -10.10 33.60 3.05
C TRP A 526 -11.40 33.12 2.47
N SER A 527 -11.37 32.69 1.22
CA SER A 527 -12.54 32.16 0.56
C SER A 527 -12.26 30.84 -0.14
N ALA A 528 -13.30 30.03 -0.25
CA ALA A 528 -13.30 28.78 -1.01
C ALA A 528 -14.64 28.60 -1.72
N THR A 529 -14.68 27.84 -2.81
CA THR A 529 -15.91 27.54 -3.53
C THR A 529 -16.57 26.28 -2.96
N LEU A 530 -17.87 26.34 -2.71
CA LEU A 530 -18.68 25.21 -2.25
C LEU A 530 -19.77 24.88 -3.29
N ALA A 531 -20.14 23.59 -3.34
CA ALA A 531 -21.23 23.14 -4.20
C ALA A 531 -22.61 23.70 -3.76
N ALA A 532 -22.80 23.91 -2.45
CA ALA A 532 -24.03 24.42 -1.84
C ALA A 532 -23.71 25.21 -0.56
N GLU A 533 -24.70 25.95 -0.07
CA GLU A 533 -24.62 26.66 1.21
C GLU A 533 -24.37 25.68 2.38
N PRO A 534 -23.36 25.94 3.22
CA PRO A 534 -23.05 25.07 4.35
C PRO A 534 -24.14 25.14 5.41
N LYS A 535 -24.70 24.00 5.79
CA LYS A 535 -25.66 23.91 6.91
C LYS A 535 -24.95 24.07 8.25
N LYS A 536 -23.74 23.57 8.36
CA LYS A 536 -22.89 23.67 9.54
C LYS A 536 -21.43 23.60 9.11
N LEU A 537 -20.62 24.48 9.66
CA LEU A 537 -19.18 24.50 9.42
C LEU A 537 -18.43 23.96 10.64
N LEU A 538 -17.40 23.14 10.39
CA LEU A 538 -16.48 22.66 11.40
C LEU A 538 -15.07 23.16 11.09
N ARG A 539 -14.30 23.48 12.12
CA ARG A 539 -12.84 23.70 12.07
C ARG A 539 -12.20 22.77 13.07
N ASP A 540 -11.29 21.91 12.60
CA ASP A 540 -10.61 20.90 13.41
C ASP A 540 -11.60 20.06 14.27
N GLY A 541 -12.71 19.63 13.63
CA GLY A 541 -13.79 18.85 14.25
C GLY A 541 -14.70 19.63 15.21
N ARG A 542 -14.55 20.94 15.37
CA ARG A 542 -15.36 21.79 16.25
C ARG A 542 -16.24 22.74 15.45
N SER A 543 -17.44 22.98 15.92
CA SER A 543 -18.37 23.92 15.29
C SER A 543 -17.73 25.32 15.15
N TRP A 544 -17.83 25.89 13.95
CA TRP A 544 -17.29 27.20 13.62
C TRP A 544 -18.40 28.11 13.05
N SER A 545 -18.53 29.33 13.56
CA SER A 545 -19.62 30.25 13.21
C SER A 545 -19.16 31.54 12.51
N GLU A 546 -17.84 31.79 12.44
CA GLU A 546 -17.31 33.02 11.85
C GLU A 546 -17.10 32.85 10.34
N PHE A 547 -18.20 32.75 9.60
CA PHE A 547 -18.18 32.68 8.15
C PHE A 547 -19.40 33.41 7.55
N SER A 548 -19.28 33.77 6.26
CA SER A 548 -20.38 34.17 5.43
C SER A 548 -20.40 33.34 4.15
N TYR A 549 -21.57 33.20 3.54
CA TYR A 549 -21.72 32.49 2.28
C TYR A 549 -22.40 33.39 1.26
N ASP A 550 -21.76 33.55 0.10
CA ASP A 550 -22.33 34.25 -1.03
C ASP A 550 -22.93 33.22 -2.01
N SER A 551 -24.24 33.19 -2.08
CA SER A 551 -24.98 32.25 -2.92
C SER A 551 -24.83 32.54 -4.43
N ALA A 552 -24.54 33.78 -4.82
CA ALA A 552 -24.36 34.17 -6.22
C ALA A 552 -23.02 33.64 -6.79
N THR A 553 -21.97 33.71 -6.01
CA THR A 553 -20.63 33.21 -6.38
C THR A 553 -20.34 31.81 -5.85
N ARG A 554 -21.21 31.22 -4.99
CA ARG A 554 -21.02 29.97 -4.26
C ARG A 554 -19.73 29.96 -3.45
N ARG A 555 -19.37 31.08 -2.85
CA ARG A 555 -18.15 31.22 -2.07
C ARG A 555 -18.46 31.30 -0.58
N ILE A 556 -17.78 30.46 0.20
CA ILE A 556 -17.67 30.65 1.66
C ILE A 556 -16.51 31.63 1.89
N ILE A 557 -16.70 32.55 2.83
CA ILE A 557 -15.69 33.50 3.27
C ILE A 557 -15.53 33.34 4.78
N VAL A 558 -14.29 33.14 5.22
CA VAL A 558 -13.96 33.00 6.65
C VAL A 558 -12.93 34.04 7.07
N LYS A 559 -13.11 34.58 8.29
CA LYS A 559 -12.09 35.33 9.01
C LYS A 559 -11.49 34.39 10.04
N SER A 560 -10.55 33.54 9.60
CA SER A 560 -10.08 32.41 10.40
C SER A 560 -9.12 32.79 11.53
N GLY A 561 -8.66 34.05 11.58
CA GLY A 561 -7.58 34.44 12.47
C GLY A 561 -6.23 33.76 12.17
N GLY A 562 -6.14 33.12 10.99
CA GLY A 562 -4.98 32.41 10.51
C GLY A 562 -5.21 31.78 9.12
N ASP A 563 -4.21 31.07 8.60
CA ASP A 563 -4.28 30.39 7.31
C ASP A 563 -5.16 29.14 7.40
N PRO A 564 -6.34 29.06 6.76
CA PRO A 564 -7.22 27.91 6.85
C PRO A 564 -6.61 26.64 6.22
N ARG A 565 -5.58 26.75 5.37
CA ARG A 565 -4.87 25.60 4.80
C ARG A 565 -4.09 24.79 5.85
N LEU A 566 -3.83 25.37 7.03
CA LEU A 566 -3.22 24.72 8.18
C LEU A 566 -4.24 24.01 9.08
N HIS A 567 -5.53 24.18 8.83
CA HIS A 567 -6.64 23.62 9.57
C HIS A 567 -7.48 22.67 8.72
N VAL A 568 -8.28 21.86 9.36
CA VAL A 568 -9.28 21.03 8.68
C VAL A 568 -10.62 21.75 8.75
N PHE A 569 -11.05 22.34 7.63
CA PHE A 569 -12.37 22.90 7.49
C PHE A 569 -13.30 21.93 6.79
N GLU A 570 -14.48 21.71 7.35
CA GLU A 570 -15.47 20.75 6.86
C GLU A 570 -16.87 21.37 6.89
N THR A 571 -17.70 20.99 5.95
CA THR A 571 -19.11 21.34 5.92
C THR A 571 -20.00 20.11 5.98
N ILE A 572 -20.97 20.07 6.90
CA ILE A 572 -21.91 18.95 7.00
C ILE A 572 -22.90 19.05 5.84
N MET A 573 -22.89 18.04 4.98
CA MET A 573 -23.68 17.97 3.75
C MET A 573 -24.75 16.88 3.79
N ARG A 574 -24.52 15.78 4.53
CA ARG A 574 -25.35 14.57 4.48
C ARG A 574 -26.27 14.48 5.69
N GLU A 575 -27.50 14.05 5.44
CA GLU A 575 -28.48 13.81 6.51
C GLU A 575 -28.11 12.55 7.29
N ARG A 576 -27.63 11.51 6.61
CA ARG A 576 -27.29 10.20 7.18
C ARG A 576 -25.93 9.73 6.69
N GLY A 577 -25.22 8.95 7.50
CA GLY A 577 -23.99 8.26 7.09
C GLY A 577 -24.26 6.86 6.54
N ILE A 578 -25.31 6.20 7.03
CA ILE A 578 -25.73 4.88 6.57
C ILE A 578 -27.19 4.96 6.14
N ASP A 579 -27.51 4.35 5.01
CA ASP A 579 -28.87 4.16 4.52
C ASP A 579 -29.06 2.71 4.05
N SER A 580 -29.69 1.93 4.90
CA SER A 580 -30.07 0.53 4.64
C SER A 580 -31.58 0.36 4.55
N THR A 581 -32.31 1.44 4.23
CA THR A 581 -33.76 1.43 4.07
C THR A 581 -34.14 0.39 3.02
N ASP A 582 -35.13 -0.43 3.34
CA ASP A 582 -35.65 -1.51 2.50
C ASP A 582 -34.69 -2.71 2.26
N MET A 583 -33.56 -2.78 2.97
CA MET A 583 -32.62 -3.90 2.88
C MET A 583 -32.83 -4.90 4.03
N ASN A 584 -32.78 -6.20 3.69
CA ASN A 584 -32.90 -7.28 4.65
C ASN A 584 -31.57 -8.02 4.82
N HIS A 585 -31.29 -8.47 6.05
CA HIS A 585 -30.11 -9.29 6.35
C HIS A 585 -28.76 -8.64 6.01
N VAL A 586 -28.69 -7.30 5.94
CA VAL A 586 -27.44 -6.57 5.81
C VAL A 586 -26.76 -6.55 7.18
N LYS A 587 -25.47 -6.90 7.21
CA LYS A 587 -24.66 -6.90 8.41
C LYS A 587 -23.58 -5.82 8.30
N ILE A 588 -23.54 -4.89 9.24
CA ILE A 588 -22.55 -3.80 9.30
C ILE A 588 -21.86 -3.86 10.65
N GLU A 589 -20.52 -3.94 10.68
CA GLU A 589 -19.76 -4.08 11.92
C GLU A 589 -18.54 -3.16 11.97
N LYS A 590 -18.27 -2.62 13.18
CA LYS A 590 -17.06 -1.87 13.52
C LYS A 590 -16.84 -0.60 12.69
N ILE A 591 -17.93 0.09 12.36
CA ILE A 591 -17.94 1.35 11.62
C ILE A 591 -18.47 2.44 12.53
N THR A 592 -17.79 3.59 12.54
CA THR A 592 -18.23 4.79 13.26
C THR A 592 -18.89 5.75 12.29
N VAL A 593 -20.01 6.38 12.67
CA VAL A 593 -20.66 7.44 11.87
C VAL A 593 -20.57 8.75 12.63
N VAL A 594 -20.19 9.82 11.96
CA VAL A 594 -20.04 11.16 12.54
C VAL A 594 -20.57 12.24 11.61
N ASP A 595 -20.76 13.44 12.14
CA ASP A 595 -21.01 14.68 11.39
C ASP A 595 -22.16 14.58 10.38
N THR A 596 -23.27 13.99 10.81
CA THR A 596 -24.52 13.94 10.05
C THR A 596 -25.55 14.93 10.63
N LEU A 597 -26.53 15.34 9.80
CA LEU A 597 -27.59 16.26 10.24
C LEU A 597 -28.64 15.56 11.11
N GLN A 598 -28.81 14.25 10.94
CA GLN A 598 -29.69 13.40 11.75
C GLN A 598 -28.82 12.38 12.48
N GLU A 599 -29.17 12.05 13.71
CA GLU A 599 -28.56 10.96 14.43
C GLU A 599 -28.84 9.65 13.68
N SER A 600 -27.81 8.87 13.39
CA SER A 600 -27.95 7.56 12.76
C SER A 600 -28.50 6.59 13.79
N HIS A 601 -29.78 6.24 13.69
CA HIS A 601 -30.32 5.09 14.40
C HIS A 601 -29.95 3.82 13.61
N LEU A 602 -29.02 3.03 14.12
CA LEU A 602 -28.71 1.67 13.69
C LEU A 602 -29.64 0.68 14.36
#